data_839fc89f577b41956534226aed70a889
#
_entry.id   839fc89f577b41956534226aed70a889
#
_cell.length_a   1.000
_cell.length_b   1.000
_cell.length_c   1.000
_cell.angle_alpha   90.00
_cell.angle_beta   90.00
_cell.angle_gamma   90.00
#
_symmetry.space_group_name_H-M   'P 1'
#
loop_
_entity.id
_entity.type
_entity.pdbx_description
1 polymer ?
#
loop_
_entity_poly.entity_id
_entity_poly.type
_entity_poly.pdbx_seq_one_letter_code
_entity_poly.pdbx_strand_id
1 'polypeptide(L)'
;MKKIIFALFLFILNFSFAQDLGLKIIDKPINYSAERVALSLEYLKDHHGLNQKTATIVPKMIVLHYTAGGTVESNFKYFNKTHLESARNTLKKQSTLNVSSQYIIDRDGTVYQLMEPTQFARHTIGLNYCAIGVENIGSKNQPLTEKQIEANAQLIRYLTKKYKIEYLIGHSEYGVFRNSELWRESDPKYFTGKEDPGKDFMTKVRQQVSDLKLKDKPAN
;
A
#
# COMPACT_ATOMS: atom_id res chain seq x y z
N MET A 1 51.46 -12.42 -24.93
CA MET A 1 50.70 -11.18 -24.67
C MET A 1 49.25 -11.53 -24.37
N LYS A 2 48.84 -11.54 -23.08
CA LYS A 2 47.45 -11.84 -22.66
C LYS A 2 46.66 -10.54 -22.63
N LYS A 3 45.62 -10.43 -23.47
CA LYS A 3 44.68 -9.31 -23.46
C LYS A 3 43.71 -9.49 -22.30
N ILE A 4 43.77 -8.60 -21.31
CA ILE A 4 42.82 -8.49 -20.23
C ILE A 4 41.66 -7.66 -20.76
N ILE A 5 40.48 -8.28 -20.90
CA ILE A 5 39.24 -7.59 -21.25
C ILE A 5 38.61 -7.11 -19.90
N PHE A 6 38.63 -5.79 -19.71
CA PHE A 6 37.95 -5.16 -18.57
C PHE A 6 36.44 -5.07 -18.90
N ALA A 7 35.64 -5.92 -18.29
CA ALA A 7 34.19 -5.82 -18.37
C ALA A 7 33.73 -4.66 -17.48
N LEU A 8 33.37 -3.56 -18.09
CA LEU A 8 32.74 -2.42 -17.41
C LEU A 8 31.31 -2.77 -17.09
N PHE A 9 31.01 -3.12 -15.83
CA PHE A 9 29.67 -3.28 -15.31
C PHE A 9 29.01 -1.90 -15.21
N LEU A 10 28.16 -1.57 -16.19
CA LEU A 10 27.29 -0.39 -16.12
C LEU A 10 26.20 -0.65 -15.06
N PHE A 11 26.40 -0.11 -13.88
CA PHE A 11 25.33 0.05 -12.89
C PHE A 11 24.41 1.17 -13.40
N ILE A 12 23.37 0.79 -14.15
CA ILE A 12 22.30 1.74 -14.53
C ILE A 12 21.44 1.95 -13.29
N LEU A 13 21.72 3.04 -12.59
CA LEU A 13 20.87 3.58 -11.55
C LEU A 13 19.50 3.95 -12.16
N ASN A 14 18.45 3.24 -11.76
CA ASN A 14 17.06 3.58 -12.06
C ASN A 14 16.59 4.84 -11.28
N PHE A 15 17.33 5.93 -11.38
CA PHE A 15 17.03 7.20 -10.69
C PHE A 15 16.13 8.16 -11.48
N SER A 16 15.79 7.84 -12.75
CA SER A 16 15.33 8.89 -13.68
C SER A 16 13.87 9.33 -13.60
N PHE A 17 12.94 8.57 -13.02
CA PHE A 17 11.50 8.91 -13.12
C PHE A 17 10.89 9.65 -11.91
N ALA A 18 11.49 9.55 -10.75
CA ALA A 18 11.01 10.27 -9.56
C ALA A 18 11.42 11.76 -9.61
N GLN A 19 12.55 12.07 -10.23
CA GLN A 19 13.08 13.45 -10.33
C GLN A 19 12.17 14.38 -11.15
N ASP A 20 11.50 13.88 -12.20
CA ASP A 20 10.58 14.69 -13.02
C ASP A 20 9.33 15.20 -12.29
N LEU A 21 8.97 14.57 -11.15
CA LEU A 21 7.79 14.92 -10.36
C LEU A 21 8.13 15.67 -9.07
N GLY A 22 9.42 15.90 -8.76
CA GLY A 22 9.86 16.44 -7.48
C GLY A 22 9.60 15.49 -6.29
N LEU A 23 9.20 14.24 -6.57
CA LEU A 23 8.90 13.23 -5.56
C LEU A 23 10.19 12.59 -5.04
N LYS A 24 10.47 12.80 -3.74
CA LYS A 24 11.53 12.10 -3.04
C LYS A 24 10.94 10.96 -2.23
N ILE A 25 11.31 9.72 -2.57
CA ILE A 25 10.96 8.52 -1.80
C ILE A 25 12.19 8.09 -1.02
N ILE A 26 12.03 7.90 0.29
CA ILE A 26 13.06 7.43 1.21
C ILE A 26 12.82 5.95 1.48
N ASP A 27 13.79 5.11 1.20
CA ASP A 27 13.73 3.68 1.52
C ASP A 27 13.81 3.49 3.04
N LYS A 28 12.80 2.83 3.59
CA LYS A 28 12.70 2.43 5.00
C LYS A 28 12.06 1.05 5.12
N PRO A 29 12.71 0.01 4.54
CA PRO A 29 12.07 -1.29 4.39
C PRO A 29 11.78 -1.96 5.74
N ILE A 30 10.58 -2.54 5.88
CA ILE A 30 10.26 -3.43 6.98
C ILE A 30 10.89 -4.81 6.75
N ASN A 31 11.03 -5.58 7.82
CA ASN A 31 11.56 -6.94 7.73
C ASN A 31 10.62 -7.84 6.92
N TYR A 32 11.06 -8.22 5.71
CA TYR A 32 10.34 -9.14 4.82
C TYR A 32 10.97 -10.54 4.91
N SER A 33 10.95 -11.13 6.12
CA SER A 33 11.52 -12.44 6.44
C SER A 33 10.81 -13.59 5.73
N ALA A 34 11.46 -14.75 5.66
CA ALA A 34 10.85 -15.98 5.15
C ALA A 34 9.54 -16.31 5.87
N GLU A 35 9.44 -16.05 7.17
CA GLU A 35 8.23 -16.23 7.95
C GLU A 35 7.10 -15.28 7.50
N ARG A 36 7.39 -13.98 7.28
CA ARG A 36 6.40 -13.03 6.74
C ARG A 36 5.94 -13.47 5.35
N VAL A 37 6.84 -13.93 4.50
CA VAL A 37 6.51 -14.47 3.16
C VAL A 37 5.57 -15.66 3.28
N ALA A 38 5.87 -16.63 4.16
CA ALA A 38 5.04 -17.82 4.38
C ALA A 38 3.61 -17.42 4.83
N LEU A 39 3.49 -16.55 5.84
CA LEU A 39 2.20 -16.04 6.32
C LEU A 39 1.44 -15.22 5.25
N SER A 40 2.16 -14.50 4.39
CA SER A 40 1.56 -13.77 3.27
C SER A 40 0.99 -14.72 2.21
N LEU A 41 1.69 -15.82 1.91
CA LEU A 41 1.20 -16.87 1.00
C LEU A 41 0.00 -17.61 1.58
N GLU A 42 0.02 -17.92 2.88
CA GLU A 42 -1.13 -18.48 3.60
C GLU A 42 -2.35 -17.54 3.49
N TYR A 43 -2.17 -16.24 3.77
CA TYR A 43 -3.25 -15.25 3.64
C TYR A 43 -3.81 -15.16 2.21
N LEU A 44 -2.92 -15.12 1.20
CA LEU A 44 -3.31 -15.10 -0.21
C LEU A 44 -4.15 -16.33 -0.58
N LYS A 45 -3.77 -17.51 -0.09
CA LYS A 45 -4.50 -18.75 -0.33
C LYS A 45 -5.85 -18.76 0.40
N ASP A 46 -5.85 -18.48 1.71
CA ASP A 46 -7.02 -18.69 2.57
C ASP A 46 -8.08 -17.61 2.40
N HIS A 47 -7.67 -16.36 2.19
CA HIS A 47 -8.59 -15.22 2.04
C HIS A 47 -8.88 -14.85 0.59
N HIS A 48 -7.88 -14.99 -0.30
CA HIS A 48 -8.06 -14.56 -1.68
C HIS A 48 -8.20 -15.72 -2.69
N GLY A 49 -8.09 -16.98 -2.24
CA GLY A 49 -8.16 -18.16 -3.10
C GLY A 49 -6.99 -18.25 -4.09
N LEU A 50 -5.85 -17.62 -3.78
CA LEU A 50 -4.68 -17.54 -4.66
C LEU A 50 -3.56 -18.44 -4.16
N ASN A 51 -3.39 -19.60 -4.81
CA ASN A 51 -2.29 -20.52 -4.54
C ASN A 51 -1.09 -20.21 -5.44
N GLN A 52 -0.20 -19.34 -4.97
CA GLN A 52 0.98 -18.88 -5.72
C GLN A 52 2.30 -19.13 -4.97
N LYS A 53 3.43 -19.09 -5.69
CA LYS A 53 4.76 -19.41 -5.13
C LYS A 53 5.46 -18.20 -4.51
N THR A 54 5.04 -16.99 -4.84
CA THR A 54 5.63 -15.74 -4.39
C THR A 54 4.57 -14.87 -3.71
N ALA A 55 4.92 -14.20 -2.62
CA ALA A 55 4.02 -13.29 -1.92
C ALA A 55 3.99 -11.92 -2.61
N THR A 56 3.54 -11.92 -3.87
CA THR A 56 3.48 -10.74 -4.74
C THR A 56 2.05 -10.45 -5.19
N ILE A 57 1.81 -9.21 -5.60
CA ILE A 57 0.54 -8.74 -6.15
C ILE A 57 0.76 -8.17 -7.56
N VAL A 58 -0.32 -8.12 -8.34
CA VAL A 58 -0.38 -7.32 -9.57
C VAL A 58 -1.20 -6.07 -9.25
N PRO A 59 -0.54 -4.91 -9.05
CA PRO A 59 -1.24 -3.69 -8.64
C PRO A 59 -2.28 -3.23 -9.66
N LYS A 60 -3.52 -3.06 -9.21
CA LYS A 60 -4.64 -2.47 -9.96
C LYS A 60 -5.26 -1.28 -9.24
N MET A 61 -4.95 -1.14 -7.96
CA MET A 61 -5.59 -0.20 -7.06
C MET A 61 -4.57 0.44 -6.13
N ILE A 62 -4.83 1.70 -5.74
CA ILE A 62 -4.17 2.37 -4.64
C ILE A 62 -5.23 2.64 -3.57
N VAL A 63 -4.93 2.24 -2.32
CA VAL A 63 -5.79 2.49 -1.16
C VAL A 63 -5.10 3.43 -0.21
N LEU A 64 -5.72 4.58 0.06
CA LEU A 64 -5.22 5.58 1.00
C LEU A 64 -5.81 5.34 2.39
N HIS A 65 -4.94 5.43 3.40
CA HIS A 65 -5.26 5.24 4.80
C HIS A 65 -4.79 6.43 5.64
N TYR A 66 -5.19 6.47 6.91
CA TYR A 66 -4.45 7.14 7.96
C TYR A 66 -4.07 6.15 9.07
N THR A 67 -2.97 6.43 9.77
CA THR A 67 -2.39 5.54 10.80
C THR A 67 -3.15 5.53 12.13
N ALA A 68 -4.21 6.32 12.28
CA ALA A 68 -4.89 6.61 13.54
C ALA A 68 -3.98 7.31 14.60
N GLY A 69 -2.92 7.99 14.13
CA GLY A 69 -1.98 8.77 14.93
C GLY A 69 -0.55 8.21 14.96
N GLY A 70 0.23 8.70 15.91
CA GLY A 70 1.64 8.33 16.04
C GLY A 70 2.58 9.11 15.12
N THR A 71 3.79 8.57 14.97
CA THR A 71 4.86 9.10 14.11
C THR A 71 5.24 8.05 13.06
N VAL A 72 6.01 8.45 12.05
CA VAL A 72 6.59 7.47 11.09
C VAL A 72 7.32 6.36 11.83
N GLU A 73 8.15 6.71 12.81
CA GLU A 73 8.96 5.74 13.56
C GLU A 73 8.10 4.75 14.36
N SER A 74 7.07 5.23 15.07
CA SER A 74 6.19 4.34 15.86
C SER A 74 5.37 3.41 14.94
N ASN A 75 4.86 3.91 13.81
CA ASN A 75 4.12 3.10 12.85
C ASN A 75 5.04 2.14 12.09
N PHE A 76 6.26 2.57 11.74
CA PHE A 76 7.26 1.68 11.19
C PHE A 76 7.57 0.50 12.14
N LYS A 77 7.83 0.77 13.41
CA LYS A 77 8.07 -0.28 14.42
C LYS A 77 6.88 -1.25 14.52
N TYR A 78 5.67 -0.73 14.40
CA TYR A 78 4.46 -1.56 14.41
C TYR A 78 4.37 -2.45 13.16
N PHE A 79 4.52 -1.91 11.96
CA PHE A 79 4.45 -2.67 10.70
C PHE A 79 5.64 -3.64 10.53
N ASN A 80 6.78 -3.33 11.14
CA ASN A 80 8.00 -4.16 11.08
C ASN A 80 7.84 -5.50 11.81
N LYS A 81 6.90 -5.62 12.77
CA LYS A 81 6.58 -6.89 13.44
C LYS A 81 5.92 -7.84 12.46
N THR A 82 6.38 -9.10 12.41
CA THR A 82 5.78 -10.13 11.54
C THR A 82 4.39 -10.54 12.02
N HIS A 83 4.21 -10.64 13.33
CA HIS A 83 2.96 -11.09 13.93
C HIS A 83 2.12 -9.95 14.48
N LEU A 84 0.79 -10.10 14.31
CA LEU A 84 -0.20 -9.20 14.88
C LEU A 84 -0.25 -9.33 16.40
N GLU A 85 -0.33 -8.21 17.08
CA GLU A 85 -0.43 -8.17 18.54
C GLU A 85 -1.74 -8.79 19.04
N SER A 86 -1.70 -9.35 20.27
CA SER A 86 -2.82 -10.05 20.88
C SER A 86 -4.08 -9.18 21.11
N ALA A 87 -3.91 -7.87 21.24
CA ALA A 87 -5.02 -6.93 21.43
C ALA A 87 -5.99 -6.83 20.24
N ARG A 88 -5.57 -7.27 19.03
CA ARG A 88 -6.40 -7.24 17.81
C ARG A 88 -7.06 -8.58 17.51
N ASN A 89 -7.82 -9.11 18.45
CA ASN A 89 -8.39 -10.46 18.41
C ASN A 89 -9.21 -10.77 17.15
N THR A 90 -10.03 -9.85 16.64
CA THR A 90 -10.83 -10.06 15.42
C THR A 90 -9.94 -10.30 14.20
N LEU A 91 -8.91 -9.48 14.02
CA LEU A 91 -7.97 -9.65 12.92
C LEU A 91 -7.06 -10.87 13.10
N LYS A 92 -6.68 -11.17 14.35
CA LYS A 92 -5.81 -12.31 14.68
C LYS A 92 -6.49 -13.66 14.45
N LYS A 93 -7.81 -13.75 14.64
CA LYS A 93 -8.60 -14.96 14.31
C LYS A 93 -8.56 -15.29 12.83
N GLN A 94 -8.38 -14.29 11.97
CA GLN A 94 -8.31 -14.45 10.53
C GLN A 94 -6.89 -14.82 10.05
N SER A 95 -5.87 -14.21 10.64
CA SER A 95 -4.46 -14.53 10.36
C SER A 95 -3.56 -13.93 11.43
N THR A 96 -2.44 -14.60 11.71
CA THR A 96 -1.39 -14.07 12.60
C THR A 96 -0.49 -13.06 11.90
N LEU A 97 -0.49 -13.00 10.56
CA LEU A 97 0.25 -12.00 9.78
C LEU A 97 -0.11 -10.58 10.25
N ASN A 98 0.89 -9.78 10.57
CA ASN A 98 0.65 -8.40 10.92
C ASN A 98 0.17 -7.58 9.71
N VAL A 99 -0.54 -6.47 10.00
CA VAL A 99 -0.85 -5.46 8.99
C VAL A 99 0.41 -4.74 8.55
N SER A 100 0.42 -4.29 7.30
CA SER A 100 1.53 -3.53 6.70
C SER A 100 1.01 -2.74 5.49
N SER A 101 1.79 -1.80 4.99
CA SER A 101 1.54 -1.05 3.76
C SER A 101 2.83 -0.89 2.96
N GLN A 102 2.72 -0.58 1.68
CA GLN A 102 3.88 -0.34 0.84
C GLN A 102 4.51 1.03 1.11
N TYR A 103 3.70 2.02 1.45
CA TYR A 103 4.17 3.38 1.72
C TYR A 103 3.61 3.95 3.00
N ILE A 104 4.37 4.88 3.59
CA ILE A 104 3.91 5.76 4.66
C ILE A 104 4.32 7.20 4.34
N ILE A 105 3.41 8.16 4.53
CA ILE A 105 3.63 9.59 4.25
C ILE A 105 3.56 10.35 5.56
N ASP A 106 4.64 11.06 5.89
CA ASP A 106 4.70 11.91 7.07
C ASP A 106 3.87 13.19 6.87
N ARG A 107 3.62 13.91 7.94
CA ARG A 107 2.82 15.14 7.95
C ARG A 107 3.43 16.29 7.14
N ASP A 108 4.73 16.27 6.93
CA ASP A 108 5.46 17.24 6.09
C ASP A 108 5.46 16.85 4.59
N GLY A 109 4.83 15.73 4.23
CA GLY A 109 4.79 15.20 2.87
C GLY A 109 5.95 14.27 2.51
N THR A 110 6.89 14.00 3.42
CA THR A 110 7.97 13.05 3.16
C THR A 110 7.39 11.64 2.96
N VAL A 111 7.75 10.99 1.85
CA VAL A 111 7.28 9.65 1.49
C VAL A 111 8.35 8.62 1.84
N TYR A 112 7.96 7.60 2.58
CA TYR A 112 8.80 6.44 2.90
C TYR A 112 8.24 5.18 2.22
N GLN A 113 9.11 4.43 1.55
CA GLN A 113 8.78 3.11 1.01
C GLN A 113 9.13 2.05 2.05
N LEU A 114 8.12 1.31 2.49
CA LEU A 114 8.27 0.24 3.49
C LEU A 114 8.39 -1.14 2.85
N MET A 115 7.83 -1.32 1.66
CA MET A 115 7.82 -2.56 0.90
C MET A 115 7.83 -2.24 -0.60
N GLU A 116 8.28 -3.18 -1.42
CA GLU A 116 8.10 -3.04 -2.87
C GLU A 116 6.61 -2.98 -3.23
N PRO A 117 6.20 -2.13 -4.20
CA PRO A 117 4.80 -1.99 -4.58
C PRO A 117 4.13 -3.30 -5.03
N THR A 118 4.93 -4.26 -5.47
CA THR A 118 4.46 -5.59 -5.89
C THR A 118 4.51 -6.64 -4.78
N GLN A 119 5.02 -6.34 -3.60
CA GLN A 119 4.95 -7.24 -2.45
C GLN A 119 3.56 -7.20 -1.82
N PHE A 120 3.09 -8.36 -1.37
CA PHE A 120 1.83 -8.46 -0.65
C PHE A 120 1.91 -7.74 0.70
N ALA A 121 0.96 -6.85 0.96
CA ALA A 121 0.75 -6.19 2.24
C ALA A 121 -0.69 -6.38 2.73
N ARG A 122 -0.88 -6.51 4.05
CA ARG A 122 -2.19 -6.69 4.65
C ARG A 122 -2.73 -5.36 5.18
N HIS A 123 -3.59 -4.69 4.42
CA HIS A 123 -4.16 -3.37 4.80
C HIS A 123 -5.64 -3.19 4.44
N THR A 124 -6.18 -3.96 3.47
CA THR A 124 -7.57 -3.81 3.01
C THR A 124 -8.20 -5.16 2.73
N ILE A 125 -9.17 -5.57 3.55
CA ILE A 125 -9.87 -6.86 3.40
C ILE A 125 -10.42 -7.00 1.98
N GLY A 126 -10.30 -8.18 1.41
CA GLY A 126 -10.83 -8.53 0.09
C GLY A 126 -10.05 -7.97 -1.11
N LEU A 127 -9.17 -6.96 -0.92
CA LEU A 127 -8.47 -6.24 -1.99
C LEU A 127 -6.94 -6.26 -1.87
N ASN A 128 -6.36 -6.79 -0.78
CA ASN A 128 -4.91 -6.82 -0.57
C ASN A 128 -4.12 -7.41 -1.74
N TYR A 129 -4.69 -8.38 -2.47
CA TYR A 129 -4.03 -9.09 -3.56
C TYR A 129 -3.80 -8.24 -4.81
N CYS A 130 -4.42 -7.06 -4.89
CA CYS A 130 -4.30 -6.16 -6.04
C CYS A 130 -4.13 -4.68 -5.65
N ALA A 131 -4.02 -4.37 -4.35
CA ALA A 131 -3.97 -3.01 -3.86
C ALA A 131 -2.59 -2.65 -3.28
N ILE A 132 -2.10 -1.46 -3.66
CA ILE A 132 -0.98 -0.79 -3.00
C ILE A 132 -1.55 0.05 -1.85
N GLY A 133 -1.09 -0.17 -0.63
CA GLY A 133 -1.46 0.60 0.54
C GLY A 133 -0.55 1.81 0.75
N VAL A 134 -1.16 2.96 1.04
CA VAL A 134 -0.46 4.19 1.41
C VAL A 134 -1.04 4.70 2.72
N GLU A 135 -0.25 4.62 3.77
CA GLU A 135 -0.60 5.14 5.09
C GLU A 135 -0.17 6.60 5.22
N ASN A 136 -1.01 7.43 5.81
CA ASN A 136 -0.71 8.82 6.12
C ASN A 136 -0.66 9.03 7.62
N ILE A 137 0.39 9.65 8.15
CA ILE A 137 0.47 9.96 9.58
C ILE A 137 -0.62 10.96 9.94
N GLY A 138 -1.59 10.52 10.71
CA GLY A 138 -2.74 11.33 11.12
C GLY A 138 -3.88 10.49 11.68
N SER A 139 -4.97 11.16 12.02
CA SER A 139 -6.19 10.54 12.57
C SER A 139 -7.36 11.50 12.42
N LYS A 140 -8.54 11.07 12.85
CA LYS A 140 -9.72 11.94 12.94
C LYS A 140 -9.45 13.22 13.77
N ASN A 141 -8.71 13.08 14.88
CA ASN A 141 -8.37 14.20 15.77
C ASN A 141 -7.07 14.93 15.36
N GLN A 142 -6.36 14.41 14.36
CA GLN A 142 -5.17 14.99 13.78
C GLN A 142 -5.31 14.95 12.25
N PRO A 143 -6.07 15.90 11.66
CA PRO A 143 -6.38 15.89 10.23
C PRO A 143 -5.14 15.85 9.36
N LEU A 144 -5.25 15.21 8.20
CA LEU A 144 -4.19 15.13 7.21
C LEU A 144 -3.91 16.51 6.60
N THR A 145 -2.66 16.75 6.22
CA THR A 145 -2.17 18.07 5.80
C THR A 145 -2.26 18.26 4.28
N GLU A 146 -2.18 19.50 3.81
CA GLU A 146 -2.08 19.83 2.38
C GLU A 146 -0.79 19.23 1.77
N LYS A 147 0.32 19.18 2.51
CA LYS A 147 1.56 18.54 2.07
C LYS A 147 1.40 17.03 1.84
N GLN A 148 0.57 16.37 2.67
CA GLN A 148 0.24 14.96 2.43
C GLN A 148 -0.65 14.79 1.21
N ILE A 149 -1.56 15.72 0.92
CA ILE A 149 -2.37 15.70 -0.31
C ILE A 149 -1.46 15.79 -1.55
N GLU A 150 -0.54 16.75 -1.56
CA GLU A 150 0.44 16.92 -2.64
C GLU A 150 1.33 15.68 -2.82
N ALA A 151 1.86 15.14 -1.72
CA ALA A 151 2.70 13.96 -1.74
C ALA A 151 1.95 12.71 -2.24
N ASN A 152 0.68 12.50 -1.83
CA ASN A 152 -0.15 11.43 -2.37
C ASN A 152 -0.38 11.60 -3.87
N ALA A 153 -0.69 12.81 -4.35
CA ALA A 153 -0.89 13.06 -5.77
C ALA A 153 0.37 12.75 -6.59
N GLN A 154 1.55 13.14 -6.11
CA GLN A 154 2.83 12.82 -6.76
C GLN A 154 3.12 11.31 -6.75
N LEU A 155 2.89 10.63 -5.61
CA LEU A 155 3.08 9.19 -5.49
C LEU A 155 2.11 8.41 -6.40
N ILE A 156 0.85 8.82 -6.47
CA ILE A 156 -0.16 8.22 -7.38
C ILE A 156 0.29 8.35 -8.83
N ARG A 157 0.75 9.54 -9.26
CA ARG A 157 1.27 9.75 -10.62
C ARG A 157 2.50 8.90 -10.91
N TYR A 158 3.41 8.75 -9.94
CA TYR A 158 4.57 7.88 -10.06
C TYR A 158 4.16 6.40 -10.22
N LEU A 159 3.22 5.93 -9.42
CA LEU A 159 2.76 4.54 -9.46
C LEU A 159 1.96 4.23 -10.73
N THR A 160 1.13 5.15 -11.22
CA THR A 160 0.37 4.97 -12.47
C THR A 160 1.25 4.96 -13.73
N LYS A 161 2.43 5.58 -13.69
CA LYS A 161 3.43 5.45 -14.76
C LYS A 161 4.08 4.05 -14.78
N LYS A 162 4.17 3.38 -13.61
CA LYS A 162 4.85 2.08 -13.47
C LYS A 162 3.91 0.89 -13.56
N TYR A 163 2.68 1.06 -13.11
CA TYR A 163 1.70 -0.02 -12.99
C TYR A 163 0.36 0.38 -13.62
N LYS A 164 -0.38 -0.60 -14.13
CA LYS A 164 -1.73 -0.39 -14.67
C LYS A 164 -2.73 -0.19 -13.53
N ILE A 165 -2.64 0.95 -12.85
CA ILE A 165 -3.58 1.31 -11.79
C ILE A 165 -4.90 1.77 -12.42
N GLU A 166 -6.01 1.20 -11.99
CA GLU A 166 -7.35 1.51 -12.47
C GLU A 166 -8.19 2.22 -11.41
N TYR A 167 -7.85 2.01 -10.12
CA TYR A 167 -8.66 2.47 -8.99
C TYR A 167 -7.84 3.26 -7.98
N LEU A 168 -8.47 4.32 -7.45
CA LEU A 168 -7.97 5.10 -6.31
C LEU A 168 -9.09 5.25 -5.29
N ILE A 169 -8.94 4.60 -4.14
CA ILE A 169 -9.96 4.61 -3.08
C ILE A 169 -9.37 4.98 -1.72
N GLY A 170 -10.22 5.51 -0.85
CA GLY A 170 -9.96 5.54 0.59
C GLY A 170 -10.37 4.21 1.24
N HIS A 171 -9.76 3.87 2.37
CA HIS A 171 -10.10 2.64 3.09
C HIS A 171 -11.58 2.58 3.48
N SER A 172 -12.22 3.71 3.81
CA SER A 172 -13.66 3.78 4.08
C SER A 172 -14.55 3.35 2.89
N GLU A 173 -14.01 3.35 1.68
CA GLU A 173 -14.76 3.07 0.45
C GLU A 173 -14.65 1.61 -0.01
N TYR A 174 -13.75 0.80 0.59
CA TYR A 174 -13.48 -0.56 0.11
C TYR A 174 -14.69 -1.48 0.09
N GLY A 175 -15.68 -1.22 0.96
CA GLY A 175 -16.90 -2.03 1.07
C GLY A 175 -17.78 -2.02 -0.18
N VAL A 176 -17.67 -1.01 -1.05
CA VAL A 176 -18.45 -0.95 -2.31
C VAL A 176 -18.02 -2.04 -3.31
N PHE A 177 -16.84 -2.63 -3.10
CA PHE A 177 -16.32 -3.70 -3.96
C PHE A 177 -16.83 -5.09 -3.60
N ARG A 178 -17.54 -5.28 -2.47
CA ARG A 178 -17.96 -6.62 -1.97
C ARG A 178 -18.71 -7.50 -2.97
N ASN A 179 -19.44 -6.88 -3.89
CA ASN A 179 -20.21 -7.61 -4.92
C ASN A 179 -19.57 -7.53 -6.31
N SER A 180 -18.30 -7.10 -6.38
CA SER A 180 -17.58 -7.02 -7.65
C SER A 180 -16.64 -8.20 -7.85
N GLU A 181 -16.21 -8.43 -9.09
CA GLU A 181 -15.20 -9.42 -9.46
C GLU A 181 -13.81 -9.19 -8.79
N LEU A 182 -13.58 -7.95 -8.32
CA LEU A 182 -12.35 -7.61 -7.61
C LEU A 182 -12.39 -8.03 -6.14
N TRP A 183 -13.55 -8.33 -5.59
CA TRP A 183 -13.63 -8.76 -4.20
C TRP A 183 -13.22 -10.22 -4.05
N ARG A 184 -12.16 -10.45 -3.28
CA ARG A 184 -11.67 -11.79 -2.96
C ARG A 184 -11.50 -11.93 -1.45
N GLU A 185 -12.58 -12.25 -0.75
CA GLU A 185 -12.56 -12.62 0.66
C GLU A 185 -13.39 -13.88 0.83
N SER A 186 -12.76 -14.94 1.33
CA SER A 186 -13.37 -16.26 1.51
C SER A 186 -14.34 -16.31 2.69
N ASP A 187 -14.06 -15.56 3.77
CA ASP A 187 -14.95 -15.45 4.93
C ASP A 187 -15.92 -14.27 4.76
N PRO A 188 -17.22 -14.53 4.45
CA PRO A 188 -18.20 -13.46 4.26
C PRO A 188 -18.45 -12.63 5.52
N LYS A 189 -18.04 -13.11 6.70
CA LYS A 189 -18.15 -12.40 7.98
C LYS A 189 -16.96 -11.52 8.28
N TYR A 190 -15.84 -11.69 7.55
CA TYR A 190 -14.65 -10.88 7.72
C TYR A 190 -14.80 -9.54 7.01
N PHE A 191 -15.43 -8.61 7.70
CA PHE A 191 -15.64 -7.24 7.25
C PHE A 191 -15.65 -6.28 8.45
N THR A 192 -15.05 -5.10 8.28
CA THR A 192 -15.04 -4.05 9.31
C THR A 192 -15.28 -2.70 8.67
N GLY A 193 -16.20 -1.91 9.22
CA GLY A 193 -16.37 -0.50 8.81
C GLY A 193 -15.09 0.30 9.04
N LYS A 194 -14.80 1.21 8.12
CA LYS A 194 -13.63 2.11 8.15
C LYS A 194 -14.07 3.54 7.92
N GLU A 195 -13.31 4.50 8.46
CA GLU A 195 -13.56 5.93 8.26
C GLU A 195 -12.37 6.66 7.62
N ASP A 196 -11.22 6.00 7.55
CA ASP A 196 -9.97 6.53 7.02
C ASP A 196 -9.94 6.53 5.47
N PRO A 197 -9.21 7.48 4.86
CA PRO A 197 -8.53 8.63 5.42
C PRO A 197 -9.44 9.86 5.59
N GLY A 198 -10.74 9.73 5.34
CA GLY A 198 -11.74 10.78 5.37
C GLY A 198 -12.12 11.32 4.00
N LYS A 199 -13.40 11.70 3.84
CA LYS A 199 -13.97 12.11 2.56
C LYS A 199 -13.31 13.35 1.96
N ASP A 200 -13.05 14.36 2.79
CA ASP A 200 -12.47 15.63 2.32
C ASP A 200 -11.06 15.44 1.78
N PHE A 201 -10.25 14.62 2.47
CA PHE A 201 -8.92 14.27 2.01
C PHE A 201 -8.98 13.56 0.64
N MET A 202 -9.84 12.55 0.50
CA MET A 202 -10.01 11.83 -0.77
C MET A 202 -10.47 12.74 -1.90
N THR A 203 -11.40 13.67 -1.62
CA THR A 203 -11.88 14.65 -2.61
C THR A 203 -10.73 15.52 -3.13
N LYS A 204 -9.90 16.06 -2.23
CA LYS A 204 -8.76 16.92 -2.60
C LYS A 204 -7.69 16.12 -3.38
N VAL A 205 -7.34 14.92 -2.94
CA VAL A 205 -6.36 14.08 -3.65
C VAL A 205 -6.88 13.75 -5.05
N ARG A 206 -8.13 13.29 -5.20
CA ARG A 206 -8.72 12.97 -6.51
C ARG A 206 -8.77 14.18 -7.43
N GLN A 207 -9.03 15.37 -6.91
CA GLN A 207 -9.01 16.60 -7.69
C GLN A 207 -7.62 16.84 -8.31
N GLN A 208 -6.54 16.63 -7.55
CA GLN A 208 -5.17 16.81 -8.04
C GLN A 208 -4.73 15.79 -9.10
N VAL A 209 -5.38 14.62 -9.16
CA VAL A 209 -5.07 13.54 -10.11
C VAL A 209 -6.22 13.25 -11.07
N SER A 210 -7.14 14.20 -11.27
CA SER A 210 -8.36 14.01 -12.05
C SER A 210 -8.11 13.68 -13.53
N ASP A 211 -7.00 14.13 -14.08
CA ASP A 211 -6.52 13.81 -15.44
C ASP A 211 -6.19 12.32 -15.63
N LEU A 212 -5.86 11.59 -14.55
CA LEU A 212 -5.58 10.15 -14.58
C LEU A 212 -6.84 9.29 -14.72
N LYS A 213 -8.03 9.86 -14.52
CA LYS A 213 -9.35 9.19 -14.66
C LYS A 213 -9.47 7.88 -13.87
N LEU A 214 -8.84 7.83 -12.69
CA LEU A 214 -8.91 6.66 -11.80
C LEU A 214 -10.33 6.52 -11.23
N LYS A 215 -10.81 5.26 -11.18
CA LYS A 215 -12.16 4.92 -10.69
C LYS A 215 -12.14 4.87 -9.14
N ASP A 216 -13.24 5.21 -8.52
CA ASP A 216 -13.48 5.10 -7.07
C ASP A 216 -14.41 3.96 -6.67
N LYS A 217 -15.01 3.28 -7.64
CA LYS A 217 -15.90 2.13 -7.48
C LYS A 217 -15.79 1.17 -8.68
N PRO A 218 -16.20 -0.10 -8.53
CA PRO A 218 -16.23 -1.04 -9.65
C PRO A 218 -17.17 -0.55 -10.76
N ALA A 219 -16.96 -1.02 -11.99
CA ALA A 219 -17.96 -0.88 -13.04
C ALA A 219 -19.22 -1.67 -12.64
N ASN A 220 -20.38 -1.10 -12.93
CA ASN A 220 -21.67 -1.79 -12.76
C ASN A 220 -21.79 -2.94 -13.74
#